data_74d3ca1d08ca549266f10d07016648b7
#
_entry.id   74d3ca1d08ca549266f10d07016648b7
#
_cell.length_a   1.000
_cell.length_b   1.000
_cell.length_c   1.000
_cell.angle_alpha   90.00
_cell.angle_beta   90.00
_cell.angle_gamma   90.00
#
_symmetry.space_group_name_H-M   'P 1'
#
loop_
_entity.id
_entity.type
_entity.pdbx_description
1 polymer ?
#
loop_
_entity_poly.entity_id
_entity_poly.type
_entity_poly.pdbx_seq_one_letter_code
_entity_poly.pdbx_strand_id
1 'polypeptide(L)'
;MSALPNFSGKVFLRDETEEYKVHAYQYAYTSEPEGSMAPAAIIYVEDDEDILLAIQYARDNDLGIAVRTGGHEYIGASSTAGDNIQIDLSGRESPDRAAYPYRQSSIDEDEESLTIGVALNVDDVNAISCKHGLFFPHGECCEVHIGGHTQTGGVSVISRTFGLMIDHLLRFDIILADGSKRTVNRDSQDPLDQDLWFAVLGGSPGNLGVLTSITIKYLKDADYPKSRGFKMAWLFKEHTLEHILNIINEMNDDPNGDPDFCLSAMALGEEFDNELPSFLPKTFDDYVMKNYPHLTGKNNFHWVVPVIVVVGAWTNSGGTEQDDAHVDAVFKSFRDVPGMLPGHLLNELFPQDMLMDGTKRRPLSYLLKALTLENAREFNLSAKKLLWFGKNTHSMSQKTELGVTFAEWVSQKVKDLESLKGLLEYRGMKTAVQAGMLGGPGMNNPTTKTALGNRDGNYWFAFDVFYDPKVRHSLEKTTKFTNDIAKEVLSGKLNLWEDGKERRLILGPMLIDDEKPILDEQWHLYYDDREIYNRLLNVKKAVDPDHIFTPNLFCVGATTCPRLIGR
;
A
#
# COMPACT_ATOMS: atom_id res chain seq x y z
N MET A 1 8.73 -25.16 -25.16
CA MET A 1 9.75 -24.37 -24.45
C MET A 1 11.07 -25.13 -24.46
N SER A 2 12.18 -24.44 -24.66
CA SER A 2 13.50 -24.99 -24.41
C SER A 2 13.68 -25.31 -22.93
N ALA A 3 14.71 -26.12 -22.56
CA ALA A 3 15.04 -26.34 -21.16
C ALA A 3 15.40 -25.00 -20.49
N LEU A 4 14.99 -24.81 -19.25
CA LEU A 4 15.38 -23.65 -18.45
C LEU A 4 16.91 -23.57 -18.34
N PRO A 5 17.50 -22.36 -18.37
CA PRO A 5 18.89 -22.14 -18.05
C PRO A 5 19.24 -22.63 -16.64
N ASN A 6 20.54 -22.81 -16.39
CA ASN A 6 21.01 -23.12 -15.05
C ASN A 6 21.19 -21.81 -14.26
N PHE A 7 20.16 -21.41 -13.53
CA PHE A 7 20.18 -20.26 -12.63
C PHE A 7 21.03 -20.55 -11.38
N SER A 8 21.67 -19.52 -10.85
CA SER A 8 22.35 -19.58 -9.55
C SER A 8 21.35 -19.70 -8.39
N GLY A 9 20.21 -19.04 -8.55
CA GLY A 9 19.13 -19.06 -7.59
C GLY A 9 18.16 -20.22 -7.75
N LYS A 10 17.28 -20.39 -6.77
CA LYS A 10 16.28 -21.46 -6.76
C LYS A 10 15.18 -21.23 -7.79
N VAL A 11 14.73 -22.33 -8.40
CA VAL A 11 13.66 -22.35 -9.38
C VAL A 11 12.55 -23.29 -8.93
N PHE A 12 11.33 -22.79 -8.90
CA PHE A 12 10.13 -23.57 -8.61
C PHE A 12 9.27 -23.66 -9.87
N LEU A 13 9.11 -24.88 -10.37
CA LEU A 13 8.29 -25.16 -11.55
C LEU A 13 6.83 -25.39 -11.11
N ARG A 14 5.90 -24.96 -11.96
CA ARG A 14 4.48 -25.19 -11.73
C ARG A 14 4.15 -26.70 -11.76
N ASP A 15 3.82 -27.27 -10.61
CA ASP A 15 3.53 -28.68 -10.45
C ASP A 15 2.37 -28.99 -9.51
N GLU A 16 1.59 -28.01 -9.11
CA GLU A 16 0.48 -28.13 -8.15
C GLU A 16 0.88 -28.58 -6.72
N THR A 17 2.17 -28.69 -6.41
CA THR A 17 2.62 -28.98 -5.06
C THR A 17 2.33 -27.83 -4.10
N GLU A 18 2.21 -28.15 -2.80
CA GLU A 18 2.07 -27.10 -1.77
C GLU A 18 3.31 -26.21 -1.72
N GLU A 19 4.48 -26.75 -2.05
CA GLU A 19 5.73 -25.99 -2.15
C GLU A 19 5.62 -24.90 -3.24
N TYR A 20 5.25 -25.27 -4.46
CA TYR A 20 5.03 -24.30 -5.53
C TYR A 20 3.99 -23.24 -5.15
N LYS A 21 2.86 -23.64 -4.57
CA LYS A 21 1.80 -22.73 -4.15
C LYS A 21 2.29 -21.66 -3.17
N VAL A 22 3.10 -22.04 -2.17
CA VAL A 22 3.70 -21.09 -1.22
C VAL A 22 4.53 -20.02 -1.93
N HIS A 23 5.27 -20.39 -2.98
CA HIS A 23 6.08 -19.47 -3.76
C HIS A 23 5.26 -18.63 -4.77
N ALA A 24 4.14 -19.17 -5.25
CA ALA A 24 3.23 -18.45 -6.13
C ALA A 24 2.41 -17.36 -5.41
N TYR A 25 2.21 -17.47 -4.09
CA TYR A 25 1.42 -16.50 -3.34
C TYR A 25 1.97 -15.08 -3.41
N GLN A 26 1.05 -14.14 -3.59
CA GLN A 26 1.25 -12.71 -3.34
C GLN A 26 0.89 -12.39 -1.87
N TYR A 27 1.09 -11.16 -1.44
CA TYR A 27 0.73 -10.71 -0.08
C TYR A 27 -0.75 -10.94 0.22
N ALA A 28 -1.62 -10.52 -0.66
CA ALA A 28 -3.02 -10.87 -0.65
C ALA A 28 -3.29 -11.72 -1.89
N TYR A 29 -3.76 -12.93 -1.68
CA TYR A 29 -4.21 -13.75 -2.79
C TYR A 29 -5.46 -13.10 -3.35
N THR A 30 -5.33 -12.50 -4.52
CA THR A 30 -6.44 -11.77 -5.12
C THR A 30 -7.60 -12.70 -5.43
N SER A 31 -8.80 -12.15 -5.57
CA SER A 31 -9.97 -12.88 -6.04
C SER A 31 -9.90 -13.25 -7.53
N GLU A 32 -8.69 -13.26 -8.10
CA GLU A 32 -8.43 -13.73 -9.44
C GLU A 32 -8.77 -15.22 -9.58
N PRO A 33 -9.21 -15.68 -10.76
CA PRO A 33 -9.46 -17.08 -11.01
C PRO A 33 -8.24 -17.95 -10.67
N GLU A 34 -8.51 -19.15 -10.17
CA GLU A 34 -7.45 -20.12 -9.88
C GLU A 34 -6.55 -20.31 -11.12
N GLY A 35 -5.25 -20.24 -10.93
CA GLY A 35 -4.26 -20.34 -11.99
C GLY A 35 -3.90 -19.04 -12.71
N SER A 36 -4.59 -17.91 -12.45
CA SER A 36 -4.24 -16.61 -13.06
C SER A 36 -2.92 -16.03 -12.58
N MET A 37 -2.43 -16.49 -11.42
CA MET A 37 -1.14 -16.14 -10.83
C MET A 37 -0.25 -17.38 -10.66
N ALA A 38 -0.27 -18.28 -11.63
CA ALA A 38 0.52 -19.50 -11.65
C ALA A 38 1.48 -19.50 -12.85
N PRO A 39 2.62 -18.79 -12.77
CA PRO A 39 3.64 -18.78 -13.81
C PRO A 39 4.24 -20.18 -14.02
N ALA A 40 4.77 -20.47 -15.22
CA ALA A 40 5.41 -21.75 -15.51
C ALA A 40 6.63 -22.01 -14.62
N ALA A 41 7.34 -20.94 -14.25
CA ALA A 41 8.46 -21.00 -13.30
C ALA A 41 8.52 -19.73 -12.45
N ILE A 42 8.93 -19.90 -11.19
CA ILE A 42 9.28 -18.82 -10.26
C ILE A 42 10.77 -18.95 -9.99
N ILE A 43 11.54 -17.93 -10.36
CA ILE A 43 13.00 -17.90 -10.30
C ILE A 43 13.41 -16.88 -9.25
N TYR A 44 13.97 -17.35 -8.15
CA TYR A 44 14.59 -16.51 -7.13
C TYR A 44 16.00 -16.17 -7.60
N VAL A 45 16.20 -14.98 -8.10
CA VAL A 45 17.49 -14.54 -8.66
C VAL A 45 18.50 -14.27 -7.55
N GLU A 46 19.76 -14.69 -7.73
CA GLU A 46 20.82 -14.39 -6.76
C GLU A 46 21.61 -13.14 -7.14
N ASP A 47 21.70 -12.84 -8.42
CA ASP A 47 22.46 -11.69 -8.94
C ASP A 47 21.90 -11.22 -10.29
N ASP A 48 22.60 -10.25 -10.88
CA ASP A 48 22.23 -9.68 -12.18
C ASP A 48 22.37 -10.69 -13.34
N GLU A 49 23.25 -11.70 -13.22
CA GLU A 49 23.42 -12.71 -14.27
C GLU A 49 22.17 -13.60 -14.39
N ASP A 50 21.54 -13.94 -13.27
CA ASP A 50 20.25 -14.65 -13.27
C ASP A 50 19.16 -13.83 -13.95
N ILE A 51 19.13 -12.51 -13.75
CA ILE A 51 18.18 -11.61 -14.42
C ILE A 51 18.42 -11.62 -15.93
N LEU A 52 19.68 -11.51 -16.36
CA LEU A 52 20.04 -11.53 -17.79
C LEU A 52 19.70 -12.87 -18.43
N LEU A 53 19.94 -13.99 -17.74
CA LEU A 53 19.54 -15.32 -18.20
C LEU A 53 18.02 -15.45 -18.37
N ALA A 54 17.25 -14.90 -17.41
CA ALA A 54 15.79 -14.93 -17.48
C ALA A 54 15.28 -14.09 -18.68
N ILE A 55 15.84 -12.90 -18.91
CA ILE A 55 15.50 -12.04 -20.05
C ILE A 55 15.80 -12.77 -21.38
N GLN A 56 16.99 -13.35 -21.50
CA GLN A 56 17.38 -14.09 -22.71
C GLN A 56 16.47 -15.30 -22.95
N TYR A 57 16.20 -16.07 -21.89
CA TYR A 57 15.29 -17.22 -21.98
C TYR A 57 13.86 -16.82 -22.41
N ALA A 58 13.35 -15.74 -21.83
CA ALA A 58 12.02 -15.23 -22.17
C ALA A 58 11.96 -14.79 -23.65
N ARG A 59 12.99 -14.09 -24.13
CA ARG A 59 13.10 -13.68 -25.55
C ARG A 59 13.15 -14.88 -26.51
N ASP A 60 13.99 -15.88 -26.21
CA ASP A 60 14.18 -17.06 -27.06
C ASP A 60 12.93 -17.96 -27.13
N ASN A 61 12.03 -17.86 -26.15
CA ASN A 61 10.83 -18.68 -26.08
C ASN A 61 9.52 -17.88 -26.22
N ASP A 62 9.58 -16.59 -26.56
CA ASP A 62 8.42 -15.68 -26.65
C ASP A 62 7.57 -15.67 -25.37
N LEU A 63 8.21 -15.45 -24.20
CA LEU A 63 7.56 -15.42 -22.89
C LEU A 63 7.53 -14.00 -22.31
N GLY A 64 6.59 -13.78 -21.39
CA GLY A 64 6.58 -12.59 -20.53
C GLY A 64 7.26 -12.87 -19.18
N ILE A 65 7.88 -11.82 -18.62
CA ILE A 65 8.47 -11.84 -17.28
C ILE A 65 7.66 -10.96 -16.36
N ALA A 66 7.15 -11.53 -15.26
CA ALA A 66 6.68 -10.76 -14.11
C ALA A 66 7.84 -10.51 -13.14
N VAL A 67 7.95 -9.30 -12.60
CA VAL A 67 8.98 -8.91 -11.65
C VAL A 67 8.36 -8.75 -10.27
N ARG A 68 8.86 -9.48 -9.28
CA ARG A 68 8.40 -9.42 -7.89
C ARG A 68 9.55 -9.11 -6.95
N THR A 69 9.26 -8.30 -5.93
CA THR A 69 10.07 -8.14 -4.71
C THR A 69 9.25 -8.62 -3.51
N GLY A 70 8.46 -7.75 -2.87
CA GLY A 70 7.59 -8.12 -1.74
C GLY A 70 6.29 -8.82 -2.14
N GLY A 71 5.80 -8.62 -3.38
CA GLY A 71 4.50 -9.14 -3.81
C GLY A 71 3.34 -8.59 -2.97
N HIS A 72 3.44 -7.33 -2.53
CA HIS A 72 2.49 -6.70 -1.61
C HIS A 72 1.37 -5.95 -2.35
N GLU A 73 1.06 -6.33 -3.56
CA GLU A 73 -0.03 -5.75 -4.34
C GLU A 73 -1.25 -6.70 -4.36
N TYR A 74 -2.41 -6.16 -4.77
CA TYR A 74 -3.68 -6.85 -4.63
C TYR A 74 -4.30 -7.29 -5.97
N ILE A 75 -3.69 -6.95 -7.10
CA ILE A 75 -4.24 -7.20 -8.43
C ILE A 75 -3.46 -8.25 -9.25
N GLY A 76 -2.45 -8.88 -8.65
CA GLY A 76 -1.61 -9.87 -9.34
C GLY A 76 -0.61 -9.25 -10.35
N ALA A 77 -0.35 -7.94 -10.32
CA ALA A 77 0.52 -7.27 -11.28
C ALA A 77 1.97 -7.74 -11.24
N SER A 78 2.47 -8.15 -10.07
CA SER A 78 3.81 -8.72 -9.88
C SER A 78 3.87 -10.22 -10.15
N SER A 79 2.80 -10.80 -10.70
CA SER A 79 2.72 -12.21 -11.09
C SER A 79 2.20 -12.36 -12.52
N THR A 80 2.08 -13.60 -12.97
CA THR A 80 1.63 -13.94 -14.33
C THR A 80 1.07 -15.36 -14.34
N ALA A 81 0.65 -15.82 -15.53
CA ALA A 81 0.08 -17.15 -15.74
C ALA A 81 0.58 -17.81 -17.02
N GLY A 82 0.13 -19.01 -17.27
CA GLY A 82 0.46 -19.77 -18.50
C GLY A 82 1.94 -20.12 -18.54
N ASP A 83 2.54 -19.93 -19.72
CA ASP A 83 3.94 -20.29 -19.95
C ASP A 83 4.92 -19.18 -19.55
N ASN A 84 4.43 -18.00 -19.17
CA ASN A 84 5.24 -16.90 -18.67
C ASN A 84 5.99 -17.29 -17.39
N ILE A 85 7.06 -16.56 -17.10
CA ILE A 85 7.90 -16.76 -15.91
C ILE A 85 7.82 -15.56 -14.97
N GLN A 86 8.13 -15.82 -13.71
CA GLN A 86 8.26 -14.78 -12.68
C GLN A 86 9.67 -14.80 -12.12
N ILE A 87 10.31 -13.63 -12.04
CA ILE A 87 11.55 -13.45 -11.28
C ILE A 87 11.24 -12.79 -9.95
N ASP A 88 11.90 -13.26 -8.91
CA ASP A 88 11.72 -12.79 -7.54
C ASP A 88 13.04 -12.30 -6.94
N LEU A 89 13.07 -11.01 -6.59
CA LEU A 89 14.23 -10.34 -6.02
C LEU A 89 14.13 -10.20 -4.48
N SER A 90 13.20 -10.88 -3.82
CA SER A 90 13.02 -10.72 -2.36
C SER A 90 14.19 -11.23 -1.52
N GLY A 91 15.05 -12.08 -2.09
CA GLY A 91 16.12 -12.77 -1.36
C GLY A 91 15.61 -13.78 -0.31
N ARG A 92 14.32 -14.17 -0.39
CA ARG A 92 13.72 -15.13 0.55
C ARG A 92 14.42 -16.47 0.50
N GLU A 93 14.80 -16.92 -0.68
CA GLU A 93 15.41 -18.22 -0.94
C GLU A 93 16.94 -18.15 -1.07
N SER A 94 17.53 -16.95 -0.91
CA SER A 94 18.99 -16.80 -0.95
C SER A 94 19.66 -17.50 0.23
N PRO A 95 20.74 -18.28 -0.01
CA PRO A 95 21.48 -18.99 1.03
C PRO A 95 22.19 -18.03 2.00
N ASP A 96 22.51 -16.81 1.57
CA ASP A 96 23.06 -15.74 2.41
C ASP A 96 22.27 -14.45 2.23
N ARG A 97 21.15 -14.36 2.94
CA ARG A 97 20.26 -13.20 2.87
C ARG A 97 20.95 -11.89 3.32
N ALA A 98 21.96 -11.98 4.17
CA ALA A 98 22.68 -10.78 4.65
C ALA A 98 23.64 -10.24 3.58
N ALA A 99 24.23 -11.09 2.76
CA ALA A 99 25.08 -10.69 1.63
C ALA A 99 24.32 -10.50 0.32
N TYR A 100 23.00 -10.79 0.29
CA TYR A 100 22.19 -10.70 -0.91
C TYR A 100 22.27 -9.29 -1.53
N PRO A 101 22.65 -9.15 -2.82
CA PRO A 101 23.01 -7.86 -3.40
C PRO A 101 21.86 -6.84 -3.37
N TYR A 102 20.62 -7.29 -3.58
CA TYR A 102 19.46 -6.41 -3.60
C TYR A 102 18.93 -6.05 -2.20
N ARG A 103 19.61 -6.48 -1.12
CA ARG A 103 19.35 -6.09 0.28
C ARG A 103 20.44 -5.23 0.89
N GLN A 104 21.39 -4.78 0.10
CA GLN A 104 22.47 -3.93 0.60
C GLN A 104 21.98 -2.49 0.77
N SER A 105 22.60 -1.78 1.71
CA SER A 105 22.38 -0.34 1.91
C SER A 105 23.68 0.37 2.23
N SER A 106 23.79 1.63 1.80
CA SER A 106 24.92 2.49 2.13
C SER A 106 24.49 3.94 2.29
N ILE A 107 25.07 4.63 3.27
CA ILE A 107 24.84 6.06 3.52
C ILE A 107 26.03 6.84 2.96
N ASP A 108 25.73 7.89 2.21
CA ASP A 108 26.67 8.91 1.80
C ASP A 108 26.32 10.21 2.56
N GLU A 109 27.18 10.57 3.52
CA GLU A 109 26.96 11.74 4.37
C GLU A 109 27.20 13.06 3.62
N ASP A 110 28.07 13.08 2.61
CA ASP A 110 28.38 14.27 1.84
C ASP A 110 27.24 14.62 0.87
N GLU A 111 26.60 13.61 0.27
CA GLU A 111 25.43 13.78 -0.58
C GLU A 111 24.12 13.84 0.22
N GLU A 112 24.15 13.53 1.51
CA GLU A 112 22.96 13.31 2.36
C GLU A 112 22.00 12.28 1.75
N SER A 113 22.56 11.18 1.27
CA SER A 113 21.82 10.17 0.55
C SER A 113 21.94 8.78 1.16
N LEU A 114 20.92 7.95 0.92
CA LEU A 114 20.85 6.55 1.30
C LEU A 114 20.60 5.73 0.04
N THR A 115 21.53 4.86 -0.31
CA THR A 115 21.32 3.85 -1.36
C THR A 115 20.75 2.59 -0.73
N ILE A 116 19.67 2.05 -1.29
CA ILE A 116 18.96 0.86 -0.82
C ILE A 116 18.65 -0.08 -1.97
N GLY A 117 18.93 -1.36 -1.77
CA GLY A 117 18.51 -2.43 -2.67
C GLY A 117 17.00 -2.69 -2.58
N VAL A 118 16.40 -3.07 -3.68
CA VAL A 118 14.94 -3.21 -3.84
C VAL A 118 14.30 -4.30 -2.97
N ALA A 119 15.09 -5.22 -2.44
CA ALA A 119 14.64 -6.31 -1.58
C ALA A 119 14.55 -5.92 -0.09
N LEU A 120 14.98 -4.71 0.30
CA LEU A 120 14.70 -4.19 1.63
C LEU A 120 13.21 -3.84 1.73
N ASN A 121 12.62 -4.20 2.86
CA ASN A 121 11.25 -3.81 3.17
C ASN A 121 11.20 -2.57 4.09
N VAL A 122 10.00 -2.09 4.36
CA VAL A 122 9.77 -0.92 5.21
C VAL A 122 10.34 -1.11 6.63
N ASP A 123 10.27 -2.33 7.19
CA ASP A 123 10.86 -2.59 8.52
C ASP A 123 12.38 -2.50 8.52
N ASP A 124 13.04 -3.04 7.48
CA ASP A 124 14.49 -2.90 7.28
C ASP A 124 14.88 -1.41 7.19
N VAL A 125 14.12 -0.63 6.40
CA VAL A 125 14.34 0.81 6.23
C VAL A 125 14.14 1.57 7.54
N ASN A 126 13.10 1.25 8.31
CA ASN A 126 12.88 1.82 9.63
C ASN A 126 14.03 1.53 10.59
N ALA A 127 14.59 0.32 10.55
CA ALA A 127 15.74 -0.04 11.37
C ALA A 127 16.98 0.79 11.03
N ILE A 128 17.26 0.98 9.73
CA ILE A 128 18.36 1.83 9.25
C ILE A 128 18.12 3.28 9.67
N SER A 129 16.93 3.81 9.42
CA SER A 129 16.55 5.19 9.70
C SER A 129 16.68 5.54 11.18
N CYS A 130 16.10 4.72 12.06
CA CYS A 130 16.19 4.93 13.51
C CYS A 130 17.63 4.85 14.03
N LYS A 131 18.45 3.94 13.49
CA LYS A 131 19.85 3.77 13.90
C LYS A 131 20.69 5.00 13.60
N HIS A 132 20.40 5.68 12.48
CA HIS A 132 21.21 6.78 11.98
C HIS A 132 20.56 8.16 12.18
N GLY A 133 19.35 8.24 12.76
CA GLY A 133 18.64 9.51 13.00
C GLY A 133 18.25 10.22 11.70
N LEU A 134 17.89 9.46 10.69
CA LEU A 134 17.47 9.95 9.39
C LEU A 134 16.07 9.40 9.03
N PHE A 135 15.38 10.05 8.10
CA PHE A 135 14.11 9.57 7.58
C PHE A 135 13.84 10.07 6.16
N PHE A 136 12.89 9.48 5.51
CA PHE A 136 12.23 9.94 4.27
C PHE A 136 10.81 9.37 4.23
N PRO A 137 9.88 9.95 3.45
CA PRO A 137 8.53 9.41 3.33
C PRO A 137 8.56 7.98 2.76
N HIS A 138 7.88 7.05 3.42
CA HIS A 138 7.69 5.68 2.94
C HIS A 138 6.38 5.10 3.50
N GLY A 139 5.95 3.94 2.96
CA GLY A 139 4.69 3.31 3.32
C GLY A 139 4.61 2.81 4.76
N GLU A 140 3.40 2.40 5.13
CA GLU A 140 3.04 2.03 6.51
C GLU A 140 3.12 0.53 6.79
N CYS A 141 3.10 -0.33 5.77
CA CYS A 141 3.12 -1.79 5.97
C CYS A 141 4.55 -2.32 6.00
N CYS A 142 4.92 -3.02 7.08
CA CYS A 142 6.28 -3.51 7.33
C CYS A 142 6.82 -4.42 6.20
N GLU A 143 5.96 -5.24 5.60
CA GLU A 143 6.33 -6.20 4.56
C GLU A 143 6.40 -5.62 3.14
N VAL A 144 6.09 -4.35 2.94
CA VAL A 144 6.20 -3.69 1.64
C VAL A 144 7.66 -3.51 1.28
N HIS A 145 8.09 -4.09 0.16
CA HIS A 145 9.44 -3.94 -0.36
C HIS A 145 9.60 -2.66 -1.17
N ILE A 146 10.79 -2.07 -1.08
CA ILE A 146 11.11 -0.76 -1.67
C ILE A 146 10.99 -0.77 -3.19
N GLY A 147 11.28 -1.90 -3.86
CA GLY A 147 11.26 -1.97 -5.33
C GLY A 147 9.89 -1.65 -5.95
N GLY A 148 8.83 -2.31 -5.48
CA GLY A 148 7.46 -2.01 -5.93
C GLY A 148 6.97 -0.66 -5.40
N HIS A 149 7.26 -0.36 -4.14
CA HIS A 149 6.82 0.87 -3.47
C HIS A 149 7.32 2.14 -4.16
N THR A 150 8.60 2.17 -4.56
CA THR A 150 9.16 3.28 -5.34
C THR A 150 8.42 3.49 -6.66
N GLN A 151 8.18 2.42 -7.41
CA GLN A 151 7.55 2.53 -8.72
C GLN A 151 6.07 2.96 -8.66
N THR A 152 5.44 2.86 -7.49
CA THR A 152 4.05 3.28 -7.25
C THR A 152 3.93 4.62 -6.50
N GLY A 153 5.01 5.38 -6.42
CA GLY A 153 5.04 6.71 -5.82
C GLY A 153 5.53 6.75 -4.38
N GLY A 154 5.27 5.73 -3.59
CA GLY A 154 5.71 5.68 -2.19
C GLY A 154 4.93 6.62 -1.27
N VAL A 155 3.60 6.43 -1.18
CA VAL A 155 2.74 7.17 -0.25
C VAL A 155 3.11 6.83 1.19
N SER A 156 3.18 7.85 2.03
CA SER A 156 3.56 7.79 3.45
C SER A 156 2.52 8.47 4.32
N VAL A 157 2.49 8.11 5.61
CA VAL A 157 1.72 8.86 6.63
C VAL A 157 2.11 10.34 6.70
N ILE A 158 3.34 10.71 6.28
CA ILE A 158 3.83 12.09 6.30
C ILE A 158 3.84 12.75 4.92
N SER A 159 3.20 12.13 3.91
CA SER A 159 3.19 12.68 2.54
C SER A 159 2.56 14.05 2.43
N ARG A 160 1.60 14.39 3.29
CA ARG A 160 0.96 15.70 3.32
C ARG A 160 1.99 16.83 3.49
N THR A 161 2.98 16.61 4.35
CA THR A 161 4.04 17.57 4.65
C THR A 161 5.23 17.43 3.71
N PHE A 162 5.76 16.21 3.56
CA PHE A 162 7.05 15.98 2.92
C PHE A 162 6.98 15.44 1.49
N GLY A 163 5.79 15.18 0.95
CA GLY A 163 5.63 14.58 -0.37
C GLY A 163 5.74 13.07 -0.37
N LEU A 164 5.88 12.52 -1.54
CA LEU A 164 6.02 11.09 -1.77
C LEU A 164 7.49 10.67 -1.71
N MET A 165 7.74 9.39 -1.50
CA MET A 165 9.08 8.81 -1.55
C MET A 165 9.83 9.17 -2.83
N ILE A 166 9.15 9.15 -3.99
CA ILE A 166 9.75 9.47 -5.29
C ILE A 166 10.22 10.93 -5.40
N ASP A 167 9.66 11.84 -4.62
CA ASP A 167 10.08 13.25 -4.61
C ASP A 167 11.47 13.44 -4.00
N HIS A 168 11.92 12.47 -3.22
CA HIS A 168 13.24 12.46 -2.58
C HIS A 168 14.26 11.61 -3.34
N LEU A 169 13.87 10.88 -4.41
CA LEU A 169 14.82 10.10 -5.20
C LEU A 169 15.88 11.00 -5.88
N LEU A 170 17.10 10.49 -5.93
CA LEU A 170 18.23 11.09 -6.65
C LEU A 170 18.58 10.27 -7.90
N ARG A 171 18.53 8.93 -7.80
CA ARG A 171 18.82 8.00 -8.90
C ARG A 171 18.28 6.61 -8.60
N PHE A 172 18.21 5.79 -9.61
CA PHE A 172 17.94 4.36 -9.50
C PHE A 172 18.71 3.55 -10.55
N ASP A 173 18.95 2.27 -10.24
CA ASP A 173 19.56 1.31 -11.16
C ASP A 173 18.50 0.37 -11.72
N ILE A 174 18.54 0.14 -13.04
CA ILE A 174 17.58 -0.69 -13.76
C ILE A 174 18.27 -1.54 -14.82
N ILE A 175 17.79 -2.79 -14.99
CA ILE A 175 18.15 -3.68 -16.10
C ILE A 175 17.00 -3.68 -17.08
N LEU A 176 17.28 -3.28 -18.34
CA LEU A 176 16.29 -3.16 -19.40
C LEU A 176 16.07 -4.49 -20.14
N ALA A 177 15.05 -4.53 -21.01
CA ALA A 177 14.72 -5.73 -21.78
C ALA A 177 15.83 -6.19 -22.74
N ASP A 178 16.71 -5.32 -23.18
CA ASP A 178 17.89 -5.66 -24.00
C ASP A 178 19.08 -6.21 -23.18
N GLY A 179 18.93 -6.28 -21.85
CA GLY A 179 19.97 -6.69 -20.90
C GLY A 179 20.93 -5.56 -20.50
N SER A 180 20.77 -4.35 -21.01
CA SER A 180 21.61 -3.21 -20.60
C SER A 180 21.27 -2.77 -19.18
N LYS A 181 22.32 -2.41 -18.42
CA LYS A 181 22.21 -1.84 -17.07
C LYS A 181 22.36 -0.34 -17.15
N ARG A 182 21.47 0.40 -16.51
CA ARG A 182 21.51 1.86 -16.48
C ARG A 182 21.33 2.39 -15.06
N THR A 183 22.14 3.41 -14.73
CA THR A 183 21.90 4.29 -13.58
C THR A 183 21.20 5.54 -14.10
N VAL A 184 19.94 5.69 -13.76
CA VAL A 184 19.10 6.82 -14.18
C VAL A 184 19.11 7.87 -13.08
N ASN A 185 19.63 9.05 -13.39
CA ASN A 185 19.71 10.18 -12.45
C ASN A 185 18.58 11.17 -12.70
N ARG A 186 18.05 11.76 -11.62
CA ARG A 186 16.98 12.77 -11.67
C ARG A 186 17.28 13.93 -12.62
N ASP A 187 18.52 14.40 -12.61
CA ASP A 187 18.95 15.59 -13.34
C ASP A 187 19.71 15.24 -14.64
N SER A 188 19.56 13.98 -15.13
CA SER A 188 20.20 13.53 -16.36
C SER A 188 19.71 14.34 -17.56
N GLN A 189 20.66 14.64 -18.46
CA GLN A 189 20.38 15.30 -19.74
C GLN A 189 20.21 14.29 -20.90
N ASP A 190 20.43 13.00 -20.64
CA ASP A 190 20.16 11.92 -21.62
C ASP A 190 18.65 11.77 -21.80
N PRO A 191 18.13 11.86 -23.05
CA PRO A 191 16.69 11.75 -23.29
C PRO A 191 16.08 10.43 -22.82
N LEU A 192 16.82 9.31 -22.93
CA LEU A 192 16.34 8.01 -22.48
C LEU A 192 16.26 7.94 -20.96
N ASP A 193 17.22 8.53 -20.25
CA ASP A 193 17.17 8.61 -18.79
C ASP A 193 15.98 9.47 -18.33
N GLN A 194 15.71 10.59 -19.00
CA GLN A 194 14.55 11.44 -18.71
C GLN A 194 13.22 10.69 -18.94
N ASP A 195 13.16 9.87 -20.00
CA ASP A 195 11.99 9.05 -20.28
C ASP A 195 11.85 7.89 -19.28
N LEU A 196 12.94 7.23 -18.91
CA LEU A 196 12.94 6.19 -17.89
C LEU A 196 12.58 6.77 -16.51
N TRP A 197 13.14 7.92 -16.13
CA TRP A 197 12.77 8.63 -14.89
C TRP A 197 11.27 8.88 -14.85
N PHE A 198 10.73 9.45 -15.91
CA PHE A 198 9.31 9.72 -16.03
C PHE A 198 8.47 8.45 -15.90
N ALA A 199 8.83 7.39 -16.65
CA ALA A 199 7.97 6.25 -16.84
C ALA A 199 8.08 5.19 -15.73
N VAL A 200 9.27 4.98 -15.15
CA VAL A 200 9.47 4.02 -14.04
C VAL A 200 8.81 4.52 -12.76
N LEU A 201 8.83 5.84 -12.52
CA LEU A 201 8.27 6.45 -11.33
C LEU A 201 6.80 6.84 -11.56
N GLY A 202 5.90 5.93 -11.25
CA GLY A 202 4.46 6.14 -11.39
C GLY A 202 3.84 5.61 -12.68
N GLY A 203 4.62 4.93 -13.54
CA GLY A 203 4.08 4.06 -14.58
C GLY A 203 3.68 2.70 -14.02
N SER A 204 3.61 1.65 -14.85
CA SER A 204 3.30 0.31 -14.39
C SER A 204 4.55 -0.37 -13.81
N PRO A 205 4.58 -0.77 -12.52
CA PRO A 205 5.76 -1.36 -11.88
C PRO A 205 6.20 -2.67 -12.53
N GLY A 206 7.52 -2.86 -12.67
CA GLY A 206 8.10 -4.06 -13.29
C GLY A 206 7.86 -4.18 -14.80
N ASN A 207 7.20 -3.20 -15.41
CA ASN A 207 6.80 -3.24 -16.82
C ASN A 207 7.85 -2.66 -17.78
N LEU A 208 8.83 -1.91 -17.27
CA LEU A 208 9.86 -1.22 -18.08
C LEU A 208 11.27 -1.79 -17.90
N GLY A 209 11.41 -2.77 -17.03
CA GLY A 209 12.68 -3.39 -16.67
C GLY A 209 12.70 -3.83 -15.21
N VAL A 210 13.85 -4.30 -14.76
CA VAL A 210 14.09 -4.79 -13.40
C VAL A 210 14.83 -3.74 -12.61
N LEU A 211 14.11 -3.05 -11.69
CA LEU A 211 14.72 -2.14 -10.73
C LEU A 211 15.54 -2.95 -9.71
N THR A 212 16.80 -2.53 -9.45
CA THR A 212 17.71 -3.27 -8.58
C THR A 212 18.12 -2.48 -7.32
N SER A 213 18.24 -1.16 -7.45
CA SER A 213 18.53 -0.27 -6.32
C SER A 213 17.96 1.12 -6.54
N ILE A 214 17.82 1.87 -5.46
CA ILE A 214 17.49 3.30 -5.48
C ILE A 214 18.46 4.08 -4.59
N THR A 215 18.69 5.34 -4.90
CA THR A 215 19.34 6.29 -4.00
C THR A 215 18.39 7.44 -3.71
N ILE A 216 18.16 7.69 -2.44
CA ILE A 216 17.20 8.67 -1.96
C ILE A 216 17.88 9.69 -1.06
N LYS A 217 17.53 10.97 -1.20
CA LYS A 217 17.91 12.00 -0.27
C LYS A 217 17.16 11.81 1.03
N TYR A 218 17.87 11.69 2.15
CA TYR A 218 17.24 11.60 3.45
C TYR A 218 17.11 12.98 4.12
N LEU A 219 16.24 13.05 5.10
CA LEU A 219 16.08 14.16 6.04
C LEU A 219 16.63 13.74 7.40
N LYS A 220 17.07 14.70 8.22
CA LYS A 220 17.67 14.43 9.53
C LYS A 220 16.65 14.69 10.64
N ASP A 221 16.53 13.77 11.59
CA ASP A 221 15.69 13.95 12.77
C ASP A 221 16.04 15.23 13.55
N ALA A 222 17.32 15.62 13.53
CA ALA A 222 17.80 16.81 14.23
C ALA A 222 17.16 18.12 13.72
N ASP A 223 16.70 18.15 12.47
CA ASP A 223 16.08 19.32 11.85
C ASP A 223 14.60 19.45 12.27
N TYR A 224 14.00 18.37 12.83
CA TYR A 224 12.58 18.28 13.21
C TYR A 224 12.40 17.82 14.67
N PRO A 225 12.99 18.52 15.66
CA PRO A 225 13.18 17.99 17.03
C PRO A 225 11.91 17.90 17.87
N LYS A 226 10.78 18.45 17.39
CA LYS A 226 9.54 18.59 18.18
C LYS A 226 8.34 17.82 17.60
N SER A 227 8.55 16.95 16.65
CA SER A 227 7.47 16.14 16.07
C SER A 227 6.75 15.30 17.12
N ARG A 228 5.46 15.07 16.92
CA ARG A 228 4.62 14.30 17.85
C ARG A 228 3.83 13.24 17.09
N GLY A 229 3.72 12.06 17.65
CA GLY A 229 2.92 10.97 17.09
C GLY A 229 1.61 10.77 17.83
N PHE A 230 0.62 10.25 17.11
CA PHE A 230 -0.66 9.83 17.66
C PHE A 230 -1.00 8.43 17.16
N LYS A 231 -1.24 7.48 18.09
CA LYS A 231 -1.70 6.12 17.80
C LYS A 231 -2.52 5.65 18.98
N MET A 232 -3.83 5.78 18.88
CA MET A 232 -4.79 5.48 19.93
C MET A 232 -5.95 4.67 19.34
N ALA A 233 -6.65 3.94 20.21
CA ALA A 233 -7.75 3.09 19.76
C ALA A 233 -9.02 3.25 20.60
N TRP A 234 -10.15 3.01 19.96
CA TRP A 234 -11.50 2.98 20.52
C TRP A 234 -12.19 1.67 20.14
N LEU A 235 -13.10 1.20 20.95
CA LEU A 235 -14.04 0.19 20.48
C LEU A 235 -14.94 0.77 19.41
N PHE A 236 -15.16 0.01 18.33
CA PHE A 236 -15.99 0.47 17.23
C PHE A 236 -17.43 0.72 17.71
N LYS A 237 -17.87 1.93 17.46
CA LYS A 237 -19.28 2.32 17.41
C LYS A 237 -19.43 3.27 16.24
N GLU A 238 -20.54 3.15 15.51
CA GLU A 238 -20.81 3.97 14.34
C GLU A 238 -20.58 5.47 14.61
N HIS A 239 -21.24 6.01 15.63
CA HIS A 239 -21.10 7.42 16.00
C HIS A 239 -19.70 7.80 16.53
N THR A 240 -18.91 6.85 17.05
CA THR A 240 -17.51 7.09 17.45
C THR A 240 -16.62 7.26 16.23
N LEU A 241 -16.76 6.38 15.23
CA LEU A 241 -16.02 6.50 13.96
C LEU A 241 -16.42 7.77 13.22
N GLU A 242 -17.72 8.06 13.15
CA GLU A 242 -18.23 9.29 12.54
C GLU A 242 -17.64 10.54 13.20
N HIS A 243 -17.61 10.60 14.54
CA HIS A 243 -17.03 11.72 15.27
C HIS A 243 -15.54 11.90 14.96
N ILE A 244 -14.77 10.80 14.97
CA ILE A 244 -13.34 10.80 14.65
C ILE A 244 -13.10 11.28 13.22
N LEU A 245 -13.85 10.76 12.25
CA LEU A 245 -13.73 11.16 10.85
C LEU A 245 -14.12 12.63 10.65
N ASN A 246 -15.09 13.14 11.39
CA ASN A 246 -15.46 14.55 11.32
C ASN A 246 -14.33 15.46 11.83
N ILE A 247 -13.62 15.09 12.92
CA ILE A 247 -12.44 15.85 13.36
C ILE A 247 -11.39 15.90 12.24
N ILE A 248 -11.10 14.76 11.60
CA ILE A 248 -10.12 14.67 10.49
C ILE A 248 -10.59 15.51 9.29
N ASN A 249 -11.87 15.42 8.94
CA ASN A 249 -12.44 16.14 7.80
C ASN A 249 -12.42 17.65 8.01
N GLU A 250 -12.80 18.13 9.20
CA GLU A 250 -12.78 19.56 9.54
C GLU A 250 -11.36 20.14 9.43
N MET A 251 -10.36 19.39 9.92
CA MET A 251 -8.94 19.79 9.80
C MET A 251 -8.47 19.79 8.33
N ASN A 252 -8.93 18.82 7.55
CA ASN A 252 -8.54 18.71 6.13
C ASN A 252 -9.22 19.76 5.25
N ASP A 253 -10.44 20.15 5.62
CA ASP A 253 -11.25 21.16 4.90
C ASP A 253 -10.83 22.59 5.25
N ASP A 254 -10.09 22.82 6.35
CA ASP A 254 -9.63 24.16 6.73
C ASP A 254 -8.51 24.64 5.79
N PRO A 255 -8.76 25.67 4.95
CA PRO A 255 -7.76 26.21 4.03
C PRO A 255 -6.56 26.88 4.74
N ASN A 256 -6.73 27.23 6.02
CA ASN A 256 -5.70 27.79 6.88
C ASN A 256 -5.17 26.76 7.89
N GLY A 257 -5.61 25.50 7.76
CA GLY A 257 -5.21 24.41 8.64
C GLY A 257 -3.72 24.15 8.60
N ASP A 258 -3.19 23.68 9.73
CA ASP A 258 -1.78 23.35 9.84
C ASP A 258 -1.44 22.14 8.94
N PRO A 259 -0.59 22.29 7.90
CA PRO A 259 -0.24 21.23 6.96
C PRO A 259 0.62 20.12 7.59
N ASP A 260 1.16 20.35 8.79
CA ASP A 260 1.99 19.39 9.51
C ASP A 260 1.18 18.27 10.17
N PHE A 261 -0.15 18.39 10.26
CA PHE A 261 -1.00 17.27 10.67
C PHE A 261 -1.20 16.28 9.55
N CYS A 262 -0.80 15.05 9.81
CA CYS A 262 -0.93 13.89 8.93
C CYS A 262 -1.66 12.79 9.70
N LEU A 263 -2.98 12.69 9.57
CA LEU A 263 -3.82 11.84 10.39
C LEU A 263 -4.71 10.94 9.52
N SER A 264 -4.91 9.70 9.98
CA SER A 264 -5.89 8.78 9.41
C SER A 264 -6.58 7.97 10.50
N ALA A 265 -7.82 7.55 10.23
CA ALA A 265 -8.58 6.63 11.05
C ALA A 265 -8.73 5.29 10.33
N MET A 266 -8.61 4.20 11.08
CA MET A 266 -8.82 2.83 10.59
C MET A 266 -9.87 2.16 11.47
N ALA A 267 -10.86 1.52 10.86
CA ALA A 267 -11.72 0.56 11.53
C ALA A 267 -11.21 -0.84 11.19
N LEU A 268 -10.68 -1.52 12.18
CA LEU A 268 -10.13 -2.86 12.07
C LEU A 268 -11.10 -3.85 12.68
N GLY A 269 -11.38 -4.94 11.97
CA GLY A 269 -12.16 -6.06 12.48
C GLY A 269 -11.34 -7.33 12.37
N GLU A 270 -10.96 -7.88 13.51
CA GLU A 270 -10.26 -9.16 13.59
C GLU A 270 -11.17 -10.22 14.22
N GLU A 271 -11.08 -11.42 13.70
CA GLU A 271 -11.73 -12.60 14.26
C GLU A 271 -10.72 -13.37 15.10
N PHE A 272 -11.11 -13.70 16.34
CA PHE A 272 -10.32 -14.53 17.23
C PHE A 272 -10.96 -15.92 17.35
N ASP A 273 -10.23 -16.98 17.03
CA ASP A 273 -10.69 -18.35 17.16
C ASP A 273 -10.79 -18.78 18.62
N ASN A 274 -11.99 -19.13 19.07
CA ASN A 274 -12.37 -19.89 20.28
C ASN A 274 -11.97 -19.33 21.65
N GLU A 275 -10.97 -18.53 21.81
CA GLU A 275 -10.59 -17.86 23.06
C GLU A 275 -10.07 -16.47 22.72
N LEU A 276 -10.45 -15.46 23.49
CA LEU A 276 -9.68 -14.23 23.50
C LEU A 276 -8.23 -14.63 23.75
N PRO A 277 -7.27 -14.10 22.99
CA PRO A 277 -5.89 -14.42 23.19
C PRO A 277 -5.55 -14.40 24.67
N SER A 278 -4.86 -15.43 25.18
CA SER A 278 -4.55 -15.58 26.61
C SER A 278 -3.75 -14.41 27.21
N PHE A 279 -3.30 -13.50 26.35
CA PHE A 279 -2.65 -12.24 26.71
C PHE A 279 -3.65 -11.09 26.99
N LEU A 280 -4.95 -11.22 26.63
CA LEU A 280 -5.94 -10.22 26.99
C LEU A 280 -6.35 -10.43 28.45
N PRO A 281 -6.30 -9.39 29.30
CA PRO A 281 -6.65 -9.55 30.70
C PRO A 281 -8.13 -9.85 30.86
N LYS A 282 -8.45 -10.54 31.93
CA LYS A 282 -9.84 -10.78 32.34
C LYS A 282 -10.66 -9.50 32.42
N THR A 283 -10.00 -8.37 32.69
CA THR A 283 -10.60 -7.03 32.68
C THR A 283 -11.05 -6.57 31.30
N PHE A 284 -10.41 -7.06 30.22
CA PHE A 284 -10.85 -6.80 28.85
C PHE A 284 -12.10 -7.62 28.52
N ASP A 285 -12.14 -8.89 28.95
CA ASP A 285 -13.34 -9.73 28.85
C ASP A 285 -14.52 -9.05 29.55
N ASP A 286 -14.34 -8.60 30.79
CA ASP A 286 -15.38 -7.92 31.57
C ASP A 286 -15.83 -6.62 30.87
N TYR A 287 -14.91 -5.89 30.24
CA TYR A 287 -15.22 -4.66 29.51
C TYR A 287 -16.00 -4.94 28.22
N VAL A 288 -15.57 -5.92 27.41
CA VAL A 288 -16.26 -6.33 26.18
C VAL A 288 -17.65 -6.89 26.53
N MET A 289 -17.74 -7.77 27.52
CA MET A 289 -19.00 -8.34 27.99
C MET A 289 -19.99 -7.28 28.45
N LYS A 290 -19.51 -6.25 29.15
CA LYS A 290 -20.33 -5.15 29.65
C LYS A 290 -20.84 -4.23 28.52
N ASN A 291 -19.99 -3.92 27.56
CA ASN A 291 -20.29 -2.93 26.51
C ASN A 291 -20.88 -3.55 25.24
N TYR A 292 -20.66 -4.86 25.02
CA TYR A 292 -21.11 -5.62 23.85
C TYR A 292 -21.77 -6.95 24.25
N PRO A 293 -22.85 -6.91 25.03
CA PRO A 293 -23.51 -8.13 25.53
C PRO A 293 -24.05 -9.03 24.42
N HIS A 294 -24.24 -8.51 23.22
CA HIS A 294 -24.66 -9.28 22.04
C HIS A 294 -23.54 -10.17 21.46
N LEU A 295 -22.27 -9.89 21.79
CA LEU A 295 -21.14 -10.74 21.39
C LEU A 295 -21.00 -11.96 22.32
N THR A 296 -21.78 -12.06 23.38
CA THR A 296 -21.70 -13.09 24.44
C THR A 296 -22.61 -14.28 24.22
N GLY A 297 -22.69 -14.83 23.01
CA GLY A 297 -23.50 -16.02 22.68
C GLY A 297 -22.97 -17.30 23.32
N LYS A 298 -23.84 -18.14 23.87
CA LYS A 298 -23.52 -19.45 24.46
C LYS A 298 -23.13 -20.45 23.39
N ASN A 299 -21.95 -21.03 23.43
CA ASN A 299 -21.39 -22.13 22.67
C ASN A 299 -20.53 -21.73 21.44
N ASN A 300 -19.21 -21.94 21.57
CA ASN A 300 -18.15 -21.83 20.56
C ASN A 300 -18.00 -20.43 19.94
N PHE A 301 -17.24 -19.61 20.62
CA PHE A 301 -17.07 -18.20 20.29
C PHE A 301 -15.99 -17.95 19.26
N HIS A 302 -16.35 -17.24 18.20
CA HIS A 302 -15.45 -16.37 17.48
C HIS A 302 -15.70 -14.95 17.99
N TRP A 303 -14.69 -14.32 18.55
CA TRP A 303 -14.79 -12.93 18.97
C TRP A 303 -14.37 -12.04 17.82
N VAL A 304 -15.27 -11.22 17.35
CA VAL A 304 -14.92 -10.08 16.50
C VAL A 304 -14.98 -8.86 17.39
N VAL A 305 -13.84 -8.29 17.70
CA VAL A 305 -13.75 -7.02 18.42
C VAL A 305 -13.35 -5.94 17.43
N PRO A 306 -14.29 -5.28 16.78
CA PRO A 306 -13.95 -4.20 15.87
C PRO A 306 -13.44 -3.01 16.69
N VAL A 307 -12.28 -2.50 16.28
CA VAL A 307 -11.63 -1.34 16.90
C VAL A 307 -11.45 -0.23 15.87
N ILE A 308 -11.51 1.00 16.35
CA ILE A 308 -11.10 2.18 15.58
C ILE A 308 -9.71 2.55 16.07
N VAL A 309 -8.76 2.69 15.16
CA VAL A 309 -7.41 3.16 15.46
C VAL A 309 -7.20 4.48 14.72
N VAL A 310 -6.80 5.52 15.41
CA VAL A 310 -6.32 6.75 14.80
C VAL A 310 -4.81 6.73 14.84
N VAL A 311 -4.20 6.94 13.69
CA VAL A 311 -2.74 6.99 13.54
C VAL A 311 -2.34 8.28 12.83
N GLY A 312 -1.16 8.78 13.15
CA GLY A 312 -0.58 9.91 12.43
C GLY A 312 0.46 10.65 13.23
N ALA A 313 0.87 11.78 12.68
CA ALA A 313 1.88 12.65 13.25
C ALA A 313 1.53 14.11 13.05
N TRP A 314 2.05 14.93 13.95
CA TRP A 314 2.34 16.33 13.70
C TRP A 314 3.84 16.47 13.47
N THR A 315 4.24 16.87 12.28
CA THR A 315 5.62 16.75 11.81
C THR A 315 6.51 17.92 12.22
N ASN A 316 5.93 19.09 12.52
CA ASN A 316 6.65 20.33 12.82
C ASN A 316 7.72 20.65 11.77
N SER A 317 7.33 20.66 10.50
CA SER A 317 8.25 20.85 9.37
C SER A 317 9.01 22.19 9.39
N GLY A 318 8.45 23.21 10.06
CA GLY A 318 9.10 24.50 10.25
C GLY A 318 10.26 24.49 11.26
N GLY A 319 10.45 23.40 12.01
CA GLY A 319 11.55 23.24 12.98
C GLY A 319 11.54 24.25 14.13
N THR A 320 10.47 25.02 14.28
CA THR A 320 10.39 26.16 15.19
C THR A 320 10.07 25.75 16.63
N GLU A 321 10.50 26.59 17.59
CA GLU A 321 10.07 26.49 18.99
C GLU A 321 8.66 27.09 19.21
N GLN A 322 7.77 27.00 18.24
CA GLN A 322 6.41 27.55 18.35
C GLN A 322 5.64 26.95 19.52
N ASP A 323 4.70 27.76 20.03
CA ASP A 323 3.73 27.33 21.00
C ASP A 323 2.89 26.17 20.45
N ASP A 324 3.06 24.98 21.03
CA ASP A 324 2.39 23.75 20.61
C ASP A 324 0.94 23.68 21.15
N ALA A 325 0.36 24.75 21.66
CA ALA A 325 -0.98 24.74 22.29
C ALA A 325 -2.07 24.30 21.31
N HIS A 326 -1.96 24.66 20.03
CA HIS A 326 -2.89 24.19 19.00
C HIS A 326 -2.77 22.68 18.75
N VAL A 327 -1.54 22.13 18.81
CA VAL A 327 -1.28 20.69 18.68
C VAL A 327 -1.89 19.92 19.86
N ASP A 328 -1.72 20.46 21.08
CA ASP A 328 -2.35 19.90 22.27
C ASP A 328 -3.88 19.90 22.16
N ALA A 329 -4.47 20.96 21.61
CA ALA A 329 -5.90 21.07 21.39
C ALA A 329 -6.41 20.01 20.40
N VAL A 330 -5.71 19.83 19.26
CA VAL A 330 -6.09 18.81 18.28
C VAL A 330 -6.00 17.40 18.86
N PHE A 331 -4.88 17.02 19.45
CA PHE A 331 -4.78 15.67 20.02
C PHE A 331 -5.72 15.47 21.21
N LYS A 332 -6.03 16.54 21.94
CA LYS A 332 -7.05 16.49 23.00
C LYS A 332 -8.45 16.21 22.43
N SER A 333 -8.83 16.79 21.30
CA SER A 333 -10.14 16.53 20.70
C SER A 333 -10.36 15.04 20.41
N PHE A 334 -9.33 14.32 19.97
CA PHE A 334 -9.40 12.86 19.84
C PHE A 334 -9.49 12.15 21.18
N ARG A 335 -8.66 12.55 22.17
CA ARG A 335 -8.70 11.92 23.52
C ARG A 335 -10.04 12.12 24.24
N ASP A 336 -10.74 13.20 23.93
CA ASP A 336 -12.06 13.51 24.50
C ASP A 336 -13.19 12.71 23.82
N VAL A 337 -12.93 12.01 22.69
CA VAL A 337 -13.93 11.15 22.07
C VAL A 337 -14.29 9.99 23.00
N PRO A 338 -15.59 9.80 23.34
CA PRO A 338 -16.01 8.76 24.25
C PRO A 338 -15.67 7.35 23.77
N GLY A 339 -15.27 6.47 24.67
CA GLY A 339 -15.01 5.07 24.38
C GLY A 339 -13.57 4.75 23.97
N MET A 340 -12.66 5.68 24.17
CA MET A 340 -11.22 5.42 24.03
C MET A 340 -10.82 4.27 24.97
N LEU A 341 -10.03 3.35 24.46
CA LEU A 341 -9.52 2.23 25.24
C LEU A 341 -8.54 2.74 26.31
N PRO A 342 -8.66 2.28 27.57
CA PRO A 342 -7.70 2.65 28.61
C PRO A 342 -6.27 2.24 28.26
N GLY A 343 -5.28 3.05 28.63
CA GLY A 343 -3.88 2.84 28.28
C GLY A 343 -3.32 1.46 28.67
N HIS A 344 -3.80 0.87 29.78
CA HIS A 344 -3.37 -0.48 30.19
C HIS A 344 -3.90 -1.57 29.24
N LEU A 345 -5.08 -1.42 28.64
CA LEU A 345 -5.61 -2.35 27.65
C LEU A 345 -4.92 -2.16 26.30
N LEU A 346 -4.62 -0.91 25.96
CA LEU A 346 -3.89 -0.58 24.74
C LEU A 346 -2.46 -1.15 24.76
N ASN A 347 -1.78 -1.10 25.92
CA ASN A 347 -0.43 -1.67 26.08
C ASN A 347 -0.38 -3.18 25.91
N GLU A 348 -1.50 -3.86 25.97
CA GLU A 348 -1.60 -5.31 25.75
C GLU A 348 -2.00 -5.66 24.32
N LEU A 349 -2.79 -4.79 23.69
CA LEU A 349 -3.15 -4.93 22.27
C LEU A 349 -2.01 -4.49 21.33
N PHE A 350 -1.18 -3.56 21.79
CA PHE A 350 -0.06 -3.02 21.02
C PHE A 350 1.22 -3.05 21.86
N PRO A 351 2.38 -3.36 21.30
CA PRO A 351 3.66 -3.27 22.01
C PRO A 351 3.80 -1.93 22.72
N GLN A 352 4.31 -1.94 23.95
CA GLN A 352 4.30 -0.77 24.87
C GLN A 352 4.91 0.51 24.28
N ASP A 353 5.82 0.39 23.31
CA ASP A 353 6.49 1.52 22.67
C ASP A 353 5.70 2.12 21.49
N MET A 354 4.56 1.52 21.10
CA MET A 354 3.79 1.91 19.92
C MET A 354 2.60 2.82 20.20
N LEU A 355 2.25 3.03 21.48
CA LEU A 355 1.14 3.91 21.82
C LEU A 355 1.61 5.34 21.98
N MET A 356 0.92 6.25 21.30
CA MET A 356 1.25 7.66 21.28
C MET A 356 -0.02 8.49 21.45
N ASP A 357 -0.09 9.30 22.49
CA ASP A 357 -1.22 10.17 22.80
C ASP A 357 -1.06 11.62 22.34
N GLY A 358 -0.01 11.90 21.57
CA GLY A 358 0.31 13.24 21.09
C GLY A 358 1.03 14.13 22.10
N THR A 359 1.27 13.68 23.34
CA THR A 359 1.90 14.51 24.39
C THR A 359 3.42 14.49 24.34
N LYS A 360 4.01 13.42 23.83
CA LYS A 360 5.48 13.24 23.80
C LYS A 360 6.06 13.60 22.45
N ARG A 361 7.14 14.35 22.47
CA ARG A 361 7.96 14.63 21.30
C ARG A 361 8.83 13.44 20.97
N ARG A 362 8.95 13.11 19.67
CA ARG A 362 9.72 11.98 19.16
C ARG A 362 10.41 12.37 17.84
N PRO A 363 11.55 11.76 17.52
CA PRO A 363 12.15 11.85 16.18
C PRO A 363 11.20 11.31 15.11
N LEU A 364 11.24 11.87 13.91
CA LEU A 364 10.37 11.43 12.80
C LEU A 364 10.69 9.99 12.35
N SER A 365 11.97 9.59 12.38
CA SER A 365 12.35 8.19 12.12
C SER A 365 11.65 7.21 13.09
N TYR A 366 11.62 7.57 14.38
CA TYR A 366 10.91 6.78 15.39
C TYR A 366 9.40 6.77 15.14
N LEU A 367 8.81 7.93 14.79
CA LEU A 367 7.38 8.01 14.51
C LEU A 367 6.98 7.15 13.32
N LEU A 368 7.73 7.20 12.22
CA LEU A 368 7.49 6.35 11.06
C LEU A 368 7.52 4.87 11.42
N LYS A 369 8.54 4.44 12.19
CA LYS A 369 8.60 3.07 12.69
C LYS A 369 7.41 2.71 13.59
N ALA A 370 7.06 3.57 14.54
CA ALA A 370 5.96 3.31 15.48
C ALA A 370 4.57 3.35 14.83
N LEU A 371 4.42 4.08 13.72
CA LEU A 371 3.18 4.15 12.94
C LEU A 371 3.07 3.03 11.91
N THR A 372 4.17 2.29 11.64
CA THR A 372 4.16 1.14 10.75
C THR A 372 3.21 0.05 11.27
N LEU A 373 2.47 -0.55 10.34
CA LEU A 373 1.53 -1.63 10.62
C LEU A 373 2.25 -2.98 10.48
N GLU A 374 2.21 -3.78 11.54
CA GLU A 374 2.64 -5.17 11.48
C GLU A 374 1.53 -5.97 10.80
N ASN A 375 1.71 -6.26 9.53
CA ASN A 375 0.82 -7.12 8.77
C ASN A 375 1.51 -8.45 8.52
N ALA A 376 1.16 -9.47 9.29
CA ALA A 376 1.53 -10.82 8.94
C ALA A 376 0.94 -11.17 7.57
N ARG A 377 1.71 -11.84 6.71
CA ARG A 377 1.19 -12.36 5.44
C ARG A 377 0.09 -13.38 5.72
N GLU A 378 -1.10 -13.08 5.28
CA GLU A 378 -2.26 -13.97 5.40
C GLU A 378 -2.31 -14.94 4.21
N PHE A 379 -1.34 -15.83 4.13
CA PHE A 379 -1.15 -16.75 2.99
C PHE A 379 -2.36 -17.64 2.64
N ASN A 380 -3.33 -17.74 3.52
CA ASN A 380 -4.50 -18.59 3.33
C ASN A 380 -5.78 -17.81 3.04
N LEU A 381 -5.72 -16.48 3.05
CA LEU A 381 -6.88 -15.64 2.80
C LEU A 381 -6.78 -14.98 1.43
N SER A 382 -7.90 -14.91 0.75
CA SER A 382 -8.06 -14.04 -0.41
C SER A 382 -8.48 -12.66 0.03
N ALA A 383 -8.18 -11.63 -0.76
CA ALA A 383 -8.53 -10.26 -0.43
C ALA A 383 -9.20 -9.55 -1.59
N LYS A 384 -10.18 -8.71 -1.25
CA LYS A 384 -10.62 -7.63 -2.11
C LYS A 384 -10.31 -6.31 -1.43
N LYS A 385 -9.62 -5.44 -2.16
CA LYS A 385 -9.30 -4.09 -1.70
C LYS A 385 -9.89 -3.08 -2.65
N LEU A 386 -10.49 -2.05 -2.10
CA LEU A 386 -10.97 -0.88 -2.79
C LEU A 386 -10.23 0.33 -2.23
N LEU A 387 -9.53 1.07 -3.08
CA LEU A 387 -8.78 2.26 -2.68
C LEU A 387 -9.10 3.40 -3.63
N TRP A 388 -9.54 4.53 -3.08
CA TRP A 388 -9.82 5.74 -3.82
C TRP A 388 -9.12 6.95 -3.25
N PHE A 389 -8.86 7.89 -4.14
CA PHE A 389 -8.44 9.24 -3.80
C PHE A 389 -9.57 10.19 -4.11
N GLY A 390 -9.75 11.18 -3.26
CA GLY A 390 -10.71 12.24 -3.45
C GLY A 390 -10.00 13.59 -3.48
N LYS A 391 -10.47 14.47 -4.36
CA LYS A 391 -10.21 15.91 -4.32
C LYS A 391 -11.55 16.57 -4.24
N ASN A 392 -11.95 16.91 -3.04
CA ASN A 392 -13.18 17.60 -2.84
C ASN A 392 -12.90 19.07 -2.59
N THR A 393 -13.43 19.94 -3.44
CA THR A 393 -13.47 21.38 -3.22
C THR A 393 -14.66 21.78 -2.35
N HIS A 394 -15.62 20.86 -2.20
CA HIS A 394 -16.68 20.99 -1.20
C HIS A 394 -16.20 20.30 0.09
N SER A 395 -16.62 20.84 1.22
CA SER A 395 -16.29 20.28 2.53
C SER A 395 -16.71 18.82 2.64
N MET A 396 -15.79 17.95 3.08
CA MET A 396 -16.10 16.56 3.40
C MET A 396 -17.12 16.43 4.54
N SER A 397 -17.31 17.50 5.31
CA SER A 397 -18.30 17.62 6.39
C SER A 397 -19.71 17.95 5.87
N GLN A 398 -19.88 18.26 4.57
CA GLN A 398 -21.20 18.52 3.98
C GLN A 398 -21.89 17.22 3.55
N LYS A 399 -23.22 17.28 3.48
CA LYS A 399 -24.02 16.18 2.97
C LYS A 399 -23.81 16.01 1.46
N THR A 400 -23.54 14.78 1.08
CA THR A 400 -23.45 14.31 -0.31
C THR A 400 -24.85 14.25 -0.96
N GLU A 401 -24.90 13.93 -2.25
CA GLU A 401 -26.19 13.64 -2.93
C GLU A 401 -26.92 12.41 -2.37
N LEU A 402 -26.24 11.57 -1.62
CA LEU A 402 -26.85 10.45 -0.87
C LEU A 402 -27.58 10.94 0.40
N GLY A 403 -27.47 12.22 0.75
CA GLY A 403 -28.09 12.81 1.94
C GLY A 403 -27.33 12.57 3.24
N VAL A 404 -26.13 12.00 3.17
CA VAL A 404 -25.23 11.70 4.30
C VAL A 404 -23.88 12.39 4.08
N THR A 405 -23.16 12.67 5.17
CA THR A 405 -21.75 13.12 5.08
C THR A 405 -20.84 11.96 4.71
N PHE A 406 -19.61 12.24 4.30
CA PHE A 406 -18.62 11.20 4.05
C PHE A 406 -18.35 10.35 5.29
N ALA A 407 -18.27 10.98 6.48
CA ALA A 407 -18.08 10.28 7.74
C ALA A 407 -19.26 9.35 8.08
N GLU A 408 -20.49 9.83 7.93
CA GLU A 408 -21.72 9.02 8.09
C GLU A 408 -21.70 7.82 7.12
N TRP A 409 -21.34 8.06 5.85
CA TRP A 409 -21.29 7.00 4.84
C TRP A 409 -20.26 5.92 5.17
N VAL A 410 -19.01 6.30 5.47
CA VAL A 410 -17.95 5.34 5.84
C VAL A 410 -18.37 4.54 7.07
N SER A 411 -18.87 5.23 8.12
CA SER A 411 -19.31 4.59 9.36
C SER A 411 -20.43 3.59 9.14
N GLN A 412 -21.38 3.90 8.26
CA GLN A 412 -22.47 2.98 7.89
C GLN A 412 -21.93 1.74 7.16
N LYS A 413 -20.96 1.92 6.21
CA LYS A 413 -20.37 0.78 5.49
C LYS A 413 -19.58 -0.15 6.42
N VAL A 414 -18.86 0.40 7.39
CA VAL A 414 -18.20 -0.41 8.42
C VAL A 414 -19.23 -1.18 9.24
N LYS A 415 -20.30 -0.54 9.67
CA LYS A 415 -21.39 -1.21 10.40
C LYS A 415 -22.05 -2.31 9.59
N ASP A 416 -22.31 -2.09 8.30
CA ASP A 416 -22.87 -3.10 7.41
C ASP A 416 -21.94 -4.30 7.32
N LEU A 417 -20.63 -4.06 7.16
CA LEU A 417 -19.61 -5.09 7.10
C LEU A 417 -19.50 -5.89 8.41
N GLU A 418 -19.47 -5.21 9.57
CA GLU A 418 -19.47 -5.87 10.88
C GLU A 418 -20.75 -6.68 11.13
N SER A 419 -21.89 -6.20 10.64
CA SER A 419 -23.15 -6.94 10.72
C SER A 419 -23.11 -8.23 9.89
N LEU A 420 -22.40 -8.25 8.77
CA LEU A 420 -22.19 -9.44 7.96
C LEU A 420 -21.33 -10.47 8.68
N LYS A 421 -20.27 -10.04 9.39
CA LYS A 421 -19.39 -10.94 10.16
C LYS A 421 -20.11 -11.68 11.29
N GLY A 422 -21.11 -11.07 11.90
CA GLY A 422 -21.94 -11.71 12.93
C GLY A 422 -22.73 -12.94 12.44
N LEU A 423 -22.77 -13.20 11.14
CA LEU A 423 -23.38 -14.38 10.57
C LEU A 423 -22.36 -15.53 10.52
N LEU A 424 -22.76 -16.74 10.90
CA LEU A 424 -21.92 -17.96 10.90
C LEU A 424 -21.19 -18.24 9.58
N GLU A 425 -21.67 -17.64 8.50
CA GLU A 425 -21.17 -17.80 7.14
C GLU A 425 -19.94 -16.91 6.80
N TYR A 426 -19.54 -16.00 7.71
CA TYR A 426 -18.45 -15.05 7.50
C TYR A 426 -17.26 -15.30 8.42
N ARG A 427 -17.12 -16.49 8.94
CA ARG A 427 -15.96 -16.90 9.71
C ARG A 427 -14.69 -16.76 8.86
N GLY A 428 -13.61 -16.29 9.47
CA GLY A 428 -12.34 -16.08 8.78
C GLY A 428 -12.26 -14.80 7.94
N MET A 429 -13.20 -13.86 8.09
CA MET A 429 -13.08 -12.54 7.46
C MET A 429 -12.31 -11.57 8.35
N LYS A 430 -11.30 -10.92 7.78
CA LYS A 430 -10.63 -9.76 8.39
C LYS A 430 -10.91 -8.53 7.55
N THR A 431 -11.05 -7.39 8.19
CA THR A 431 -11.35 -6.16 7.49
C THR A 431 -10.51 -5.01 8.01
N ALA A 432 -10.10 -4.14 7.10
CA ALA A 432 -9.54 -2.85 7.43
C ALA A 432 -10.20 -1.78 6.56
N VAL A 433 -10.94 -0.89 7.19
CA VAL A 433 -11.49 0.29 6.52
C VAL A 433 -10.71 1.50 7.01
N GLN A 434 -10.13 2.22 6.07
CA GLN A 434 -9.22 3.33 6.37
C GLN A 434 -9.72 4.59 5.67
N ALA A 435 -9.56 5.73 6.32
CA ALA A 435 -9.77 7.04 5.72
C ALA A 435 -8.82 8.06 6.34
N GLY A 436 -8.20 8.90 5.54
CA GLY A 436 -7.19 9.82 6.03
C GLY A 436 -6.92 11.03 5.16
N MET A 437 -6.20 11.97 5.75
CA MET A 437 -5.72 13.17 5.09
C MET A 437 -4.63 12.79 4.07
N LEU A 438 -4.68 13.45 2.93
CA LEU A 438 -3.63 13.42 1.92
C LEU A 438 -3.29 14.87 1.56
N GLY A 439 -3.29 15.31 0.37
CA GLY A 439 -3.16 16.73 0.00
C GLY A 439 -2.01 17.46 0.71
N GLY A 440 -2.11 18.77 0.74
CA GLY A 440 -1.11 19.63 1.38
C GLY A 440 0.13 19.91 0.53
N PRO A 441 1.11 20.69 1.05
CA PRO A 441 2.23 21.19 0.27
C PRO A 441 3.12 20.09 -0.29
N GLY A 442 3.32 18.99 0.43
CA GLY A 442 4.14 17.86 -0.04
C GLY A 442 3.54 17.16 -1.25
N MET A 443 2.23 16.96 -1.27
CA MET A 443 1.55 16.31 -2.40
C MET A 443 1.45 17.23 -3.62
N ASN A 444 1.13 18.50 -3.40
CA ASN A 444 0.80 19.44 -4.47
C ASN A 444 2.04 20.03 -5.16
N ASN A 445 3.23 19.90 -4.58
CA ASN A 445 4.46 20.47 -5.11
C ASN A 445 5.52 19.39 -5.38
N PRO A 446 5.31 18.51 -6.37
CA PRO A 446 6.28 17.48 -6.69
C PRO A 446 7.61 18.09 -7.13
N THR A 447 8.71 17.54 -6.65
CA THR A 447 10.08 18.02 -6.98
C THR A 447 10.51 17.63 -8.39
N THR A 448 9.79 16.71 -9.03
CA THR A 448 10.12 16.17 -10.34
C THR A 448 8.87 15.73 -11.11
N LYS A 449 8.97 15.71 -12.44
CA LYS A 449 7.89 15.23 -13.30
C LYS A 449 8.01 13.72 -13.50
N THR A 450 6.97 13.01 -13.12
CA THR A 450 6.84 11.56 -13.28
C THR A 450 5.50 11.23 -13.92
N ALA A 451 5.27 9.96 -14.26
CA ALA A 451 3.98 9.52 -14.77
C ALA A 451 2.89 9.41 -13.68
N LEU A 452 3.27 9.52 -12.41
CA LEU A 452 2.33 9.41 -11.30
C LEU A 452 1.28 10.51 -11.36
N GLY A 453 0.03 10.12 -11.57
CA GLY A 453 -1.12 11.02 -11.60
C GLY A 453 -1.79 11.21 -10.24
N ASN A 454 -2.84 12.03 -10.25
CA ASN A 454 -3.75 12.23 -9.12
C ASN A 454 -3.06 12.77 -7.85
N ARG A 455 -2.00 13.57 -8.03
CA ARG A 455 -1.24 14.19 -6.93
C ARG A 455 -2.03 15.26 -6.18
N ASP A 456 -3.08 15.75 -6.77
CA ASP A 456 -3.94 16.80 -6.22
C ASP A 456 -5.09 16.28 -5.34
N GLY A 457 -5.12 14.97 -5.05
CA GLY A 457 -6.02 14.38 -4.05
C GLY A 457 -5.72 14.93 -2.66
N ASN A 458 -6.77 15.26 -1.88
CA ASN A 458 -6.62 15.80 -0.53
C ASN A 458 -7.03 14.82 0.57
N TYR A 459 -7.63 13.68 0.22
CA TYR A 459 -7.90 12.58 1.13
C TYR A 459 -7.87 11.23 0.38
N TRP A 460 -7.84 10.16 1.15
CA TRP A 460 -7.94 8.79 0.65
C TRP A 460 -8.81 7.94 1.56
N PHE A 461 -9.38 6.88 1.01
CA PHE A 461 -10.02 5.86 1.81
C PHE A 461 -9.91 4.49 1.13
N ALA A 462 -9.93 3.45 1.95
CA ALA A 462 -9.80 2.08 1.49
C ALA A 462 -10.71 1.14 2.26
N PHE A 463 -11.19 0.11 1.58
CA PHE A 463 -11.86 -1.05 2.17
C PHE A 463 -11.05 -2.29 1.82
N ASP A 464 -10.39 -2.87 2.80
CA ASP A 464 -9.69 -4.14 2.67
C ASP A 464 -10.53 -5.24 3.30
N VAL A 465 -10.94 -6.21 2.51
CA VAL A 465 -11.74 -7.35 2.96
C VAL A 465 -10.98 -8.62 2.64
N PHE A 466 -10.45 -9.28 3.68
CA PHE A 466 -9.83 -10.60 3.58
C PHE A 466 -10.88 -11.66 3.90
N TYR A 467 -10.85 -12.77 3.17
CA TYR A 467 -11.82 -13.86 3.34
C TYR A 467 -11.15 -15.21 3.06
N ASP A 468 -11.60 -16.26 3.76
CA ASP A 468 -11.18 -17.63 3.47
C ASP A 468 -11.99 -18.17 2.28
N PRO A 469 -11.37 -18.47 1.13
CA PRO A 469 -12.07 -19.01 -0.04
C PRO A 469 -12.66 -20.41 0.21
N LYS A 470 -12.21 -21.12 1.25
CA LYS A 470 -12.77 -22.43 1.65
C LYS A 470 -14.11 -22.29 2.38
N VAL A 471 -14.44 -21.12 2.89
CA VAL A 471 -15.73 -20.86 3.53
C VAL A 471 -16.78 -20.66 2.44
N ARG A 472 -17.82 -21.50 2.49
CA ARG A 472 -18.91 -21.49 1.49
C ARG A 472 -19.50 -20.08 1.34
N HIS A 473 -19.61 -19.62 0.09
CA HIS A 473 -20.14 -18.30 -0.29
C HIS A 473 -19.34 -17.08 0.19
N SER A 474 -18.15 -17.25 0.77
CA SER A 474 -17.35 -16.11 1.23
C SER A 474 -16.97 -15.19 0.06
N LEU A 475 -16.50 -15.76 -1.06
CA LEU A 475 -16.18 -15.02 -2.27
C LEU A 475 -17.39 -14.23 -2.81
N GLU A 476 -18.54 -14.91 -2.99
CA GLU A 476 -19.77 -14.31 -3.53
C GLU A 476 -20.23 -13.11 -2.69
N LYS A 477 -20.24 -13.27 -1.37
CA LYS A 477 -20.70 -12.24 -0.44
C LYS A 477 -19.71 -11.07 -0.34
N THR A 478 -18.41 -11.36 -0.28
CA THR A 478 -17.37 -10.33 -0.30
C THR A 478 -17.42 -9.55 -1.60
N THR A 479 -17.56 -10.24 -2.74
CA THR A 479 -17.70 -9.62 -4.04
C THR A 479 -18.93 -8.73 -4.11
N LYS A 480 -20.08 -9.23 -3.65
CA LYS A 480 -21.31 -8.43 -3.61
C LYS A 480 -21.12 -7.16 -2.77
N PHE A 481 -20.58 -7.27 -1.56
CA PHE A 481 -20.36 -6.14 -0.67
C PHE A 481 -19.43 -5.10 -1.30
N THR A 482 -18.27 -5.52 -1.82
CA THR A 482 -17.30 -4.63 -2.45
C THR A 482 -17.84 -3.99 -3.72
N ASN A 483 -18.60 -4.72 -4.54
CA ASN A 483 -19.24 -4.20 -5.75
C ASN A 483 -20.33 -3.16 -5.42
N ASP A 484 -21.10 -3.37 -4.34
CA ASP A 484 -22.13 -2.41 -3.93
C ASP A 484 -21.46 -1.08 -3.50
N ILE A 485 -20.35 -1.14 -2.75
CA ILE A 485 -19.55 0.06 -2.43
C ILE A 485 -19.01 0.73 -3.69
N ALA A 486 -18.40 -0.06 -4.59
CA ALA A 486 -17.84 0.47 -5.83
C ALA A 486 -18.91 1.18 -6.70
N LYS A 487 -20.12 0.62 -6.79
CA LYS A 487 -21.25 1.25 -7.50
C LYS A 487 -21.66 2.59 -6.89
N GLU A 488 -21.67 2.70 -5.56
CA GLU A 488 -21.96 3.97 -4.89
C GLU A 488 -20.89 5.01 -5.19
N VAL A 489 -19.60 4.63 -5.13
CA VAL A 489 -18.48 5.52 -5.49
C VAL A 489 -18.56 5.95 -6.96
N LEU A 490 -18.75 5.00 -7.88
CA LEU A 490 -18.85 5.27 -9.32
C LEU A 490 -20.10 6.07 -9.70
N SER A 491 -21.13 6.09 -8.85
CA SER A 491 -22.33 6.90 -9.11
C SER A 491 -22.07 8.41 -9.13
N GLY A 492 -20.90 8.87 -8.64
CA GLY A 492 -20.55 10.28 -8.45
C GLY A 492 -21.27 10.96 -7.27
N LYS A 493 -22.24 10.28 -6.64
CA LYS A 493 -23.10 10.87 -5.60
C LYS A 493 -22.40 11.14 -4.27
N LEU A 494 -21.19 10.59 -4.10
CA LEU A 494 -20.33 10.89 -2.94
C LEU A 494 -19.54 12.19 -3.10
N ASN A 495 -19.57 12.80 -4.29
CA ASN A 495 -18.85 14.03 -4.60
C ASN A 495 -17.35 13.96 -4.28
N LEU A 496 -16.72 12.82 -4.55
CA LEU A 496 -15.29 12.62 -4.27
C LEU A 496 -14.40 13.51 -5.15
N TRP A 497 -14.87 13.84 -6.36
CA TRP A 497 -14.24 14.72 -7.33
C TRP A 497 -15.29 15.63 -7.96
N GLU A 498 -14.92 16.88 -8.25
CA GLU A 498 -15.83 17.86 -8.86
C GLU A 498 -16.43 17.41 -10.19
N ASP A 499 -15.64 16.68 -11.00
CA ASP A 499 -16.06 16.19 -12.32
C ASP A 499 -16.80 14.83 -12.26
N GLY A 500 -17.05 14.31 -11.05
CA GLY A 500 -17.74 13.03 -10.83
C GLY A 500 -16.95 11.81 -11.30
N LYS A 501 -15.67 11.97 -11.65
CA LYS A 501 -14.84 10.87 -12.12
C LYS A 501 -14.15 10.15 -10.97
N GLU A 502 -13.93 8.87 -11.16
CA GLU A 502 -13.09 8.07 -10.27
C GLU A 502 -11.60 8.36 -10.53
N ARG A 503 -10.82 8.38 -9.47
CA ARG A 503 -9.37 8.53 -9.50
C ARG A 503 -8.73 7.48 -8.62
N ARG A 504 -7.60 6.94 -9.10
CA ARG A 504 -6.83 5.90 -8.41
C ARG A 504 -5.35 6.19 -8.52
N LEU A 505 -4.56 5.77 -7.53
CA LEU A 505 -3.12 5.61 -7.73
C LEU A 505 -2.82 4.35 -8.54
N ILE A 506 -1.71 4.41 -9.28
CA ILE A 506 -1.21 3.23 -10.01
C ILE A 506 -1.04 2.06 -9.03
N LEU A 507 -1.57 0.89 -9.40
CA LEU A 507 -1.68 -0.29 -8.55
C LEU A 507 -2.46 -0.12 -7.25
N GLY A 508 -3.20 0.97 -7.11
CA GLY A 508 -4.33 0.98 -6.21
C GLY A 508 -5.27 -0.12 -6.67
N PRO A 509 -5.56 -1.08 -5.81
CA PRO A 509 -6.21 -2.31 -6.21
C PRO A 509 -7.62 -2.03 -6.68
N MET A 510 -8.03 -2.70 -7.75
CA MET A 510 -9.45 -2.89 -7.96
C MET A 510 -9.84 -3.89 -9.02
N LEU A 511 -10.65 -4.82 -8.59
CA LEU A 511 -11.58 -5.53 -9.46
C LEU A 511 -12.97 -5.01 -9.12
N ILE A 512 -13.57 -4.22 -10.02
CA ILE A 512 -14.99 -3.97 -10.02
C ILE A 512 -15.59 -4.90 -11.04
N ASP A 513 -16.49 -5.78 -10.58
CA ASP A 513 -17.10 -6.85 -11.38
C ASP A 513 -16.09 -7.83 -11.99
N ASP A 514 -16.58 -8.83 -12.71
CA ASP A 514 -15.82 -9.87 -13.40
C ASP A 514 -14.95 -9.35 -14.57
N GLU A 515 -14.80 -8.03 -14.70
CA GLU A 515 -13.97 -7.40 -15.72
C GLU A 515 -12.50 -7.45 -15.31
N LYS A 516 -11.69 -8.05 -16.16
CA LYS A 516 -10.23 -8.01 -16.01
C LYS A 516 -9.76 -6.57 -16.24
N PRO A 517 -9.06 -5.95 -15.28
CA PRO A 517 -8.56 -4.60 -15.48
C PRO A 517 -7.50 -4.62 -16.58
N ILE A 518 -7.80 -4.00 -17.70
CA ILE A 518 -6.84 -3.75 -18.77
C ILE A 518 -6.35 -2.31 -18.60
N LEU A 519 -5.08 -2.16 -18.23
CA LEU A 519 -4.54 -0.83 -17.92
C LEU A 519 -4.67 0.14 -19.11
N ASP A 520 -4.43 -0.35 -20.32
CA ASP A 520 -4.53 0.46 -21.54
C ASP A 520 -5.94 1.02 -21.79
N GLU A 521 -6.98 0.34 -21.32
CA GLU A 521 -8.38 0.78 -21.42
C GLU A 521 -8.79 1.67 -20.25
N GLN A 522 -8.23 1.41 -19.08
CA GLN A 522 -8.52 2.12 -17.83
C GLN A 522 -7.50 3.21 -17.48
N TRP A 523 -6.62 3.59 -18.41
CA TRP A 523 -5.54 4.56 -18.18
C TRP A 523 -6.02 5.86 -17.50
N HIS A 524 -7.22 6.33 -17.83
CA HIS A 524 -7.81 7.57 -17.33
C HIS A 524 -8.11 7.56 -15.82
N LEU A 525 -8.10 6.39 -15.19
CA LEU A 525 -8.25 6.25 -13.73
C LEU A 525 -6.94 6.52 -13.00
N TYR A 526 -5.79 6.30 -13.67
CA TYR A 526 -4.48 6.30 -13.05
C TYR A 526 -3.60 7.47 -13.45
N TYR A 527 -3.80 8.01 -14.65
CA TYR A 527 -2.97 9.07 -15.22
C TYR A 527 -3.81 10.31 -15.53
N ASP A 528 -3.25 11.49 -15.29
CA ASP A 528 -3.99 12.76 -15.33
C ASP A 528 -4.52 13.08 -16.74
N ASP A 529 -3.76 12.73 -17.78
CA ASP A 529 -4.17 12.98 -19.15
C ASP A 529 -3.65 11.92 -20.16
N ARG A 530 -4.15 12.01 -21.38
CA ARG A 530 -3.80 11.11 -22.48
C ARG A 530 -2.36 11.30 -22.97
N GLU A 531 -1.77 12.47 -22.84
CA GLU A 531 -0.41 12.77 -23.28
C GLU A 531 0.60 12.04 -22.40
N ILE A 532 0.38 12.04 -21.09
CA ILE A 532 1.14 11.25 -20.11
C ILE A 532 1.12 9.77 -20.51
N TYR A 533 -0.08 9.23 -20.76
CA TYR A 533 -0.21 7.82 -21.12
C TYR A 533 0.43 7.49 -22.47
N ASN A 534 0.30 8.35 -23.46
CA ASN A 534 0.97 8.18 -24.76
C ASN A 534 2.50 8.21 -24.64
N ARG A 535 3.04 9.07 -23.75
CA ARG A 535 4.47 9.07 -23.45
C ARG A 535 4.92 7.73 -22.85
N LEU A 536 4.14 7.17 -21.90
CA LEU A 536 4.41 5.83 -21.34
C LEU A 536 4.45 4.76 -22.42
N LEU A 537 3.49 4.74 -23.34
CA LEU A 537 3.46 3.80 -24.47
C LEU A 537 4.70 3.95 -25.37
N ASN A 538 5.14 5.18 -25.64
CA ASN A 538 6.34 5.45 -26.43
C ASN A 538 7.62 4.96 -25.74
N VAL A 539 7.76 5.22 -24.43
CA VAL A 539 8.89 4.72 -23.65
C VAL A 539 8.88 3.20 -23.63
N LYS A 540 7.73 2.58 -23.36
CA LYS A 540 7.58 1.12 -23.38
C LYS A 540 8.03 0.53 -24.71
N LYS A 541 7.58 1.08 -25.83
CA LYS A 541 7.98 0.65 -27.17
C LYS A 541 9.49 0.81 -27.43
N ALA A 542 10.10 1.84 -26.84
CA ALA A 542 11.54 2.10 -27.02
C ALA A 542 12.41 1.13 -26.21
N VAL A 543 12.02 0.81 -24.97
CA VAL A 543 12.87 0.02 -24.05
C VAL A 543 12.50 -1.47 -23.98
N ASP A 544 11.30 -1.83 -24.43
CA ASP A 544 10.81 -3.23 -24.42
C ASP A 544 9.93 -3.52 -25.64
N PRO A 545 10.49 -3.42 -26.87
CA PRO A 545 9.74 -3.63 -28.10
C PRO A 545 9.20 -5.06 -28.26
N ASP A 546 9.82 -6.03 -27.61
CA ASP A 546 9.46 -7.45 -27.65
C ASP A 546 8.46 -7.83 -26.55
N HIS A 547 7.97 -6.84 -25.76
CA HIS A 547 7.03 -7.06 -24.66
C HIS A 547 7.50 -8.07 -23.59
N ILE A 548 8.81 -8.19 -23.36
CA ILE A 548 9.39 -9.10 -22.33
C ILE A 548 8.77 -8.83 -20.96
N PHE A 549 8.65 -7.56 -20.56
CA PHE A 549 8.04 -7.14 -19.31
C PHE A 549 6.56 -6.77 -19.45
N THR A 550 5.81 -7.52 -20.27
CA THR A 550 4.34 -7.39 -20.39
C THR A 550 3.69 -8.75 -20.10
N PRO A 551 3.77 -9.24 -18.86
CA PRO A 551 3.31 -10.59 -18.51
C PRO A 551 1.80 -10.69 -18.26
N ASN A 552 1.09 -9.57 -18.09
CA ASN A 552 -0.35 -9.53 -17.77
C ASN A 552 -1.02 -8.27 -18.31
N LEU A 553 -2.35 -8.18 -18.15
CA LEU A 553 -3.16 -7.09 -18.67
C LEU A 553 -2.97 -5.76 -17.92
N PHE A 554 -2.37 -5.78 -16.73
CA PHE A 554 -2.11 -4.57 -15.96
C PHE A 554 -0.74 -3.96 -16.26
N CYS A 555 -0.35 -4.02 -17.53
CA CYS A 555 0.88 -3.48 -18.06
C CYS A 555 0.58 -2.42 -19.13
N VAL A 556 1.41 -1.38 -19.20
CA VAL A 556 1.39 -0.43 -20.30
C VAL A 556 1.72 -1.16 -21.61
N GLY A 557 0.88 -0.99 -22.62
CA GLY A 557 1.04 -1.67 -23.90
C GLY A 557 0.51 -3.11 -23.94
N ALA A 558 -0.27 -3.55 -22.96
CA ALA A 558 -0.86 -4.89 -22.91
C ALA A 558 -1.75 -5.17 -24.14
N THR A 559 -2.52 -4.18 -24.61
CA THR A 559 -3.38 -4.30 -25.82
C THR A 559 -2.61 -4.41 -27.12
N THR A 560 -1.30 -4.18 -27.12
CA THR A 560 -0.42 -4.36 -28.28
C THR A 560 0.48 -5.61 -28.17
N CYS A 561 0.43 -6.32 -27.04
CA CYS A 561 1.21 -7.53 -26.81
C CYS A 561 0.55 -8.74 -27.46
N PRO A 562 1.19 -9.38 -28.48
CA PRO A 562 0.60 -10.50 -29.21
C PRO A 562 0.21 -11.68 -28.31
N ARG A 563 0.97 -11.91 -27.25
CA ARG A 563 0.70 -13.00 -26.28
C ARG A 563 -0.58 -12.81 -25.45
N LEU A 564 -1.05 -11.57 -25.31
CA LEU A 564 -2.23 -11.24 -24.48
C LEU A 564 -3.51 -11.03 -25.30
N ILE A 565 -3.40 -10.65 -26.60
CA ILE A 565 -4.54 -10.34 -27.48
C ILE A 565 -5.33 -11.58 -27.93
N GLY A 566 -4.76 -12.76 -27.86
CA GLY A 566 -5.37 -14.02 -28.33
C GLY A 566 -5.95 -14.92 -27.24
N ARG A 567 -6.07 -14.45 -26.01
CA ARG A 567 -6.50 -15.29 -24.87
C ARG A 567 -7.86 -14.90 -24.31
#